data_a763e2aa435acdca12cba9b795bfcdcf
#
_entry.id   a763e2aa435acdca12cba9b795bfcdcf
#
_cell.length_a   1.000
_cell.length_b   1.000
_cell.length_c   1.000
_cell.angle_alpha   90.00
_cell.angle_beta   90.00
_cell.angle_gamma   90.00
#
_symmetry.space_group_name_H-M   'P 1'
#
loop_
_entity.id
_entity.type
_entity.pdbx_description
1 polymer ?
#
loop_
_entity_poly.entity_id
_entity_poly.type
_entity_poly.pdbx_seq_one_letter_code
_entity_poly.pdbx_strand_id
1 'polypeptide(L)'
;MNHRTVFSIFTIIAALSLIAPDAGAQYRTGYSELEDSDVVSSLKSHISYLSSVSLEGRGAGTEGEEAAAAYVRDVMEGYGVDILSGPDGDVFGISQPDGDTLTSRNVVGFVQGYDRNMFNRYIVVGARLDNLGKVPVTVDGVPGEQIYPGANGNASGLAMMMELARIVSANSMLFRRSVIFVAFGASTRTASGSWYFLNRSFGDSGSIDAMIDLDALGTGNSGFYAFTSSNPDMNMIISQVSSELQPVVPELITEEPFPSDHRSFYSKEIPSVLFTTGRYPEYNTVRDTGGIIEYGPMERELEYIYSFTRYISNVDNAPQFRQDKADARSDDKLYAYDQCDRKPVFMGNQDIRLFLVKWVYQYLKYPKQAVENGVQGRVTVGFTVSKTGKVKDVYVIRSADLLLDDEAVRVVAASPDWKPGRVNGVNVDVAMSVAIDFKLEKKGKFGIKK
;
A
#
# COMPACT_ATOMS: atom_id res chain seq x y z
N MET A 1 2.55 -78.78 37.75
CA MET A 1 2.42 -77.46 37.10
C MET A 1 1.54 -76.61 38.00
N ASN A 2 2.09 -75.61 38.58
CA ASN A 2 1.49 -74.90 39.71
C ASN A 2 0.39 -73.92 39.25
N HIS A 3 -0.77 -74.09 39.85
CA HIS A 3 -1.95 -73.22 39.65
C HIS A 3 -1.70 -71.72 39.93
N ARG A 4 -0.56 -71.29 40.42
CA ARG A 4 -0.20 -69.90 40.71
C ARG A 4 0.30 -69.15 39.51
N THR A 5 0.77 -69.77 38.43
CA THR A 5 1.32 -69.11 37.24
C THR A 5 0.25 -68.71 36.25
N VAL A 6 -0.91 -69.42 36.27
CA VAL A 6 -2.02 -69.04 35.35
C VAL A 6 -2.81 -67.85 35.84
N PHE A 7 -2.87 -67.57 37.15
CA PHE A 7 -3.61 -66.46 37.71
C PHE A 7 -2.83 -65.10 37.48
N SER A 8 -1.49 -65.13 37.40
CA SER A 8 -0.70 -63.96 37.17
C SER A 8 -0.78 -63.45 35.70
N ILE A 9 -1.00 -64.37 34.73
CA ILE A 9 -1.09 -63.99 33.31
C ILE A 9 -2.45 -63.35 32.99
N PHE A 10 -3.50 -63.79 33.62
CA PHE A 10 -4.87 -63.26 33.46
C PHE A 10 -4.99 -61.84 34.09
N THR A 11 -4.30 -61.59 35.19
CA THR A 11 -4.33 -60.28 35.87
C THR A 11 -3.53 -59.22 35.11
N ILE A 12 -2.48 -59.60 34.40
CA ILE A 12 -1.69 -58.65 33.55
C ILE A 12 -2.45 -58.31 32.27
N ILE A 13 -3.20 -59.26 31.69
CA ILE A 13 -4.00 -58.97 30.47
C ILE A 13 -5.21 -58.10 30.80
N ALA A 14 -5.84 -58.23 31.97
CA ALA A 14 -6.93 -57.35 32.42
C ALA A 14 -6.48 -55.96 32.81
N ALA A 15 -5.22 -55.75 33.25
CA ALA A 15 -4.66 -54.44 33.58
C ALA A 15 -4.22 -53.68 32.33
N LEU A 16 -3.86 -54.36 31.22
CA LEU A 16 -3.47 -53.72 29.96
C LEU A 16 -4.67 -53.28 29.10
N SER A 17 -5.84 -53.83 29.36
CA SER A 17 -7.08 -53.41 28.65
C SER A 17 -7.74 -52.17 29.27
N LEU A 18 -7.28 -51.68 30.44
CA LEU A 18 -7.81 -50.52 31.14
C LEU A 18 -6.97 -49.20 30.88
N ILE A 19 -5.87 -49.31 30.11
CA ILE A 19 -5.01 -48.18 29.77
C ILE A 19 -4.94 -48.01 28.23
N ALA A 20 -5.94 -48.42 27.49
CA ALA A 20 -6.10 -47.96 26.13
C ALA A 20 -6.68 -46.54 26.20
N PRO A 21 -5.95 -45.49 25.78
CA PRO A 21 -6.58 -44.21 25.64
C PRO A 21 -7.70 -44.33 24.64
N ASP A 22 -8.83 -43.75 24.97
CA ASP A 22 -10.04 -43.73 24.18
C ASP A 22 -9.68 -43.28 22.74
N ALA A 23 -9.50 -44.22 21.83
CA ALA A 23 -9.18 -43.97 20.43
C ALA A 23 -10.31 -43.21 19.71
N GLY A 24 -11.43 -42.97 20.41
CA GLY A 24 -12.53 -42.14 19.95
C GLY A 24 -12.32 -40.63 20.12
N ALA A 25 -11.31 -40.22 20.93
CA ALA A 25 -11.02 -38.78 21.13
C ALA A 25 -10.15 -38.15 20.03
N GLN A 26 -9.49 -38.94 19.21
CA GLN A 26 -8.59 -38.45 18.14
C GLN A 26 -9.29 -38.12 16.80
N TYR A 27 -10.60 -38.37 16.68
CA TYR A 27 -11.35 -38.02 15.46
C TYR A 27 -12.30 -36.83 15.64
N ARG A 28 -12.05 -35.97 16.62
CA ARG A 28 -12.79 -34.72 16.81
C ARG A 28 -12.05 -33.48 16.35
N THR A 29 -11.12 -33.61 15.45
CA THR A 29 -10.62 -32.46 14.72
C THR A 29 -11.42 -32.32 13.44
N GLY A 30 -12.57 -31.67 13.55
CA GLY A 30 -13.16 -31.03 12.40
C GLY A 30 -12.16 -30.00 11.87
N TYR A 31 -12.19 -29.69 10.60
CA TYR A 31 -11.39 -28.66 9.89
C TYR A 31 -11.45 -27.26 10.54
N SER A 32 -12.07 -27.09 11.68
CA SER A 32 -12.25 -25.83 12.42
C SER A 32 -11.15 -25.51 13.44
N GLU A 33 -10.11 -26.33 13.56
CA GLU A 33 -9.00 -26.13 14.53
C GLU A 33 -7.62 -26.29 13.88
N LEU A 34 -7.47 -25.90 12.60
CA LEU A 34 -6.15 -25.60 12.08
C LEU A 34 -5.76 -24.24 12.66
N GLU A 35 -4.79 -24.24 13.60
CA GLU A 35 -4.18 -23.03 14.09
C GLU A 35 -3.61 -22.25 12.89
N ASP A 36 -3.66 -20.91 12.96
CA ASP A 36 -2.98 -20.05 11.99
C ASP A 36 -1.49 -20.44 11.95
N SER A 37 -0.89 -20.37 10.78
CA SER A 37 0.57 -20.48 10.67
C SER A 37 1.26 -19.36 11.45
N ASP A 38 2.53 -19.55 11.81
CA ASP A 38 3.32 -18.52 12.46
C ASP A 38 3.35 -17.22 11.64
N VAL A 39 3.39 -17.33 10.30
CA VAL A 39 3.35 -16.20 9.38
C VAL A 39 2.01 -15.47 9.47
N VAL A 40 0.90 -16.19 9.39
CA VAL A 40 -0.44 -15.60 9.50
C VAL A 40 -0.62 -14.93 10.87
N SER A 41 -0.17 -15.57 11.95
CA SER A 41 -0.23 -15.02 13.31
C SER A 41 0.58 -13.72 13.44
N SER A 42 1.77 -13.67 12.82
CA SER A 42 2.62 -12.49 12.78
C SER A 42 1.99 -11.37 11.97
N LEU A 43 1.49 -11.65 10.76
CA LEU A 43 0.78 -10.69 9.92
C LEU A 43 -0.44 -10.08 10.65
N LYS A 44 -1.23 -10.91 11.35
CA LYS A 44 -2.35 -10.45 12.17
C LYS A 44 -1.89 -9.48 13.26
N SER A 45 -0.81 -9.80 13.95
CA SER A 45 -0.27 -8.98 15.03
C SER A 45 0.22 -7.62 14.49
N HIS A 46 0.98 -7.61 13.41
CA HIS A 46 1.49 -6.39 12.79
C HIS A 46 0.35 -5.49 12.30
N ILE A 47 -0.61 -6.03 11.54
CA ILE A 47 -1.71 -5.24 11.00
C ILE A 47 -2.62 -4.73 12.12
N SER A 48 -2.91 -5.57 13.12
CA SER A 48 -3.72 -5.15 14.28
C SER A 48 -3.10 -3.97 15.01
N TYR A 49 -1.78 -3.97 15.24
CA TYR A 49 -1.09 -2.85 15.86
C TYR A 49 -1.07 -1.62 14.96
N LEU A 50 -0.60 -1.77 13.71
CA LEU A 50 -0.41 -0.67 12.77
C LEU A 50 -1.74 0.01 12.37
N SER A 51 -2.87 -0.70 12.36
CA SER A 51 -4.18 -0.13 12.09
C SER A 51 -4.98 0.21 13.36
N SER A 52 -4.35 0.13 14.54
CA SER A 52 -5.00 0.41 15.81
C SER A 52 -5.38 1.89 15.98
N VAL A 53 -6.40 2.14 16.76
CA VAL A 53 -6.85 3.50 17.10
C VAL A 53 -5.77 4.30 17.82
N SER A 54 -4.87 3.63 18.57
CA SER A 54 -3.77 4.28 19.29
C SER A 54 -2.76 4.97 18.37
N LEU A 55 -2.63 4.53 17.12
CA LEU A 55 -1.78 5.18 16.12
C LEU A 55 -2.50 6.27 15.31
N GLU A 56 -3.74 6.57 15.65
CA GLU A 56 -4.50 7.70 15.11
C GLU A 56 -4.47 7.75 13.56
N GLY A 57 -4.41 6.57 12.91
CA GLY A 57 -4.34 6.47 11.46
C GLY A 57 -3.00 6.87 10.86
N ARG A 58 -1.92 6.92 11.63
CA ARG A 58 -0.52 7.14 11.16
C ARG A 58 -0.36 8.33 10.20
N GLY A 59 -1.06 9.43 10.50
CA GLY A 59 -0.94 10.64 9.64
C GLY A 59 0.50 11.14 9.57
N ALA A 60 0.95 11.54 8.37
CA ALA A 60 2.31 12.06 8.18
C ALA A 60 2.62 13.20 9.17
N GLY A 61 3.75 13.10 9.88
CA GLY A 61 4.21 14.08 10.87
C GLY A 61 3.48 14.04 12.22
N THR A 62 2.66 13.01 12.49
CA THR A 62 1.97 12.84 13.79
C THR A 62 2.70 11.87 14.69
N GLU A 63 2.36 11.89 15.98
CA GLU A 63 2.83 10.91 16.96
C GLU A 63 2.47 9.46 16.54
N GLY A 64 1.36 9.28 15.82
CA GLY A 64 0.96 7.98 15.29
C GLY A 64 1.91 7.45 14.20
N GLU A 65 2.41 8.31 13.30
CA GLU A 65 3.47 7.92 12.35
C GLU A 65 4.77 7.60 13.08
N GLU A 66 5.14 8.41 14.08
CA GLU A 66 6.35 8.19 14.89
C GLU A 66 6.32 6.86 15.63
N ALA A 67 5.21 6.55 16.29
CA ALA A 67 5.01 5.29 16.99
C ALA A 67 5.02 4.09 16.02
N ALA A 68 4.45 4.24 14.83
CA ALA A 68 4.52 3.22 13.77
C ALA A 68 5.96 3.01 13.29
N ALA A 69 6.72 4.08 13.09
CA ALA A 69 8.14 4.01 12.70
C ALA A 69 8.99 3.29 13.76
N ALA A 70 8.80 3.64 15.05
CA ALA A 70 9.47 2.96 16.16
C ALA A 70 9.14 1.46 16.19
N TYR A 71 7.86 1.11 16.01
CA TYR A 71 7.43 -0.29 15.95
C TYR A 71 8.10 -1.06 14.80
N VAL A 72 8.08 -0.51 13.58
CA VAL A 72 8.70 -1.15 12.40
C VAL A 72 10.19 -1.35 12.61
N ARG A 73 10.89 -0.35 13.17
CA ARG A 73 12.31 -0.43 13.52
C ARG A 73 12.57 -1.57 14.49
N ASP A 74 11.86 -1.58 15.62
CA ASP A 74 12.09 -2.53 16.71
C ASP A 74 11.80 -3.98 16.26
N VAL A 75 10.78 -4.17 15.42
CA VAL A 75 10.47 -5.47 14.82
C VAL A 75 11.58 -5.93 13.87
N MET A 76 12.04 -5.08 12.96
CA MET A 76 13.10 -5.45 12.01
C MET A 76 14.42 -5.72 12.75
N GLU A 77 14.78 -4.90 13.75
CA GLU A 77 15.95 -5.14 14.59
C GLU A 77 15.84 -6.48 15.33
N GLY A 78 14.66 -6.79 15.89
CA GLY A 78 14.38 -8.09 16.53
C GLY A 78 14.51 -9.29 15.57
N TYR A 79 14.37 -9.09 14.29
CA TYR A 79 14.59 -10.09 13.24
C TYR A 79 16.05 -10.17 12.76
N GLY A 80 16.95 -9.40 13.36
CA GLY A 80 18.37 -9.38 13.01
C GLY A 80 18.67 -8.60 11.73
N VAL A 81 17.82 -7.65 11.37
CA VAL A 81 18.05 -6.68 10.29
C VAL A 81 18.87 -5.52 10.86
N ASP A 82 19.95 -5.11 10.18
CA ASP A 82 20.74 -3.96 10.56
C ASP A 82 19.96 -2.66 10.28
N ILE A 83 19.70 -1.85 11.31
CA ILE A 83 18.99 -0.58 11.14
C ILE A 83 20.00 0.52 10.77
N LEU A 84 19.86 1.08 9.58
CA LEU A 84 20.73 2.15 9.07
C LEU A 84 20.24 3.56 9.43
N SER A 85 18.92 3.73 9.64
CA SER A 85 18.35 4.98 10.13
C SER A 85 18.67 5.17 11.62
N GLY A 86 18.75 6.44 12.09
CA GLY A 86 18.93 6.70 13.52
C GLY A 86 17.77 6.19 14.39
N PRO A 87 17.84 6.34 15.72
CA PRO A 87 16.78 5.91 16.63
C PRO A 87 15.42 6.56 16.33
N ASP A 88 15.42 7.80 15.80
CA ASP A 88 14.23 8.53 15.40
C ASP A 88 13.83 8.28 13.94
N GLY A 89 14.49 7.36 13.25
CA GLY A 89 14.39 7.16 11.82
C GLY A 89 15.29 8.10 11.02
N ASP A 90 15.14 8.05 9.70
CA ASP A 90 15.77 8.97 8.75
C ASP A 90 14.83 10.18 8.56
N VAL A 91 15.00 11.21 9.40
CA VAL A 91 14.07 12.34 9.59
C VAL A 91 14.22 13.38 8.49
N PHE A 92 13.10 13.88 7.96
CA PHE A 92 13.07 14.95 6.96
C PHE A 92 11.88 15.90 7.15
N GLY A 93 12.04 17.13 6.63
CA GLY A 93 11.01 18.16 6.69
C GLY A 93 10.30 18.36 5.34
N ILE A 94 9.00 18.59 5.39
CA ILE A 94 8.15 18.90 4.23
C ILE A 94 7.53 20.28 4.46
N SER A 95 7.87 21.24 3.59
CA SER A 95 7.28 22.58 3.66
C SER A 95 5.78 22.53 3.36
N GLN A 96 4.98 23.16 4.20
CA GLN A 96 3.54 23.28 4.04
C GLN A 96 3.17 24.63 3.37
N PRO A 97 2.00 24.74 2.72
CA PRO A 97 1.56 25.98 2.07
C PRO A 97 1.38 27.17 3.02
N ASP A 98 1.17 26.93 4.32
CA ASP A 98 1.04 27.93 5.38
C ASP A 98 2.39 28.44 5.93
N GLY A 99 3.50 27.86 5.45
CA GLY A 99 4.86 28.18 5.85
C GLY A 99 5.40 27.28 6.98
N ASP A 100 4.59 26.43 7.56
CA ASP A 100 5.02 25.43 8.54
C ASP A 100 5.81 24.29 7.89
N THR A 101 6.54 23.54 8.70
CA THR A 101 7.28 22.35 8.27
C THR A 101 6.72 21.13 8.98
N LEU A 102 6.16 20.20 8.20
CA LEU A 102 5.77 18.90 8.69
C LEU A 102 7.01 18.00 8.73
N THR A 103 7.28 17.36 9.86
CA THR A 103 8.41 16.46 10.04
C THR A 103 7.97 15.01 9.91
N SER A 104 8.54 14.26 8.97
CA SER A 104 8.28 12.84 8.77
C SER A 104 9.60 12.07 8.79
N ARG A 105 9.54 10.75 8.61
CA ARG A 105 10.71 9.87 8.73
C ARG A 105 10.58 8.60 7.91
N ASN A 106 11.72 8.10 7.39
CA ASN A 106 11.82 6.73 6.89
C ASN A 106 12.44 5.83 7.96
N VAL A 107 12.11 4.53 7.89
CA VAL A 107 12.85 3.49 8.63
C VAL A 107 13.60 2.65 7.62
N VAL A 108 14.92 2.56 7.75
CA VAL A 108 15.78 1.89 6.78
C VAL A 108 16.48 0.71 7.44
N GLY A 109 16.15 -0.49 7.00
CA GLY A 109 16.77 -1.75 7.40
C GLY A 109 17.67 -2.31 6.29
N PHE A 110 18.66 -3.09 6.66
CA PHE A 110 19.66 -3.63 5.74
C PHE A 110 20.00 -5.09 6.06
N VAL A 111 20.04 -5.92 5.03
CA VAL A 111 20.54 -7.30 5.10
C VAL A 111 21.63 -7.47 4.06
N GLN A 112 22.86 -7.77 4.51
CA GLN A 112 24.00 -7.91 3.62
C GLN A 112 23.93 -9.22 2.81
N GLY A 113 24.15 -9.10 1.48
CA GLY A 113 24.32 -10.24 0.60
C GLY A 113 25.68 -10.95 0.77
N TYR A 114 25.74 -12.22 0.37
CA TYR A 114 26.97 -13.01 0.59
C TYR A 114 28.03 -12.85 -0.49
N ASP A 115 27.67 -12.41 -1.72
CA ASP A 115 28.59 -12.36 -2.86
C ASP A 115 29.45 -11.08 -2.83
N ARG A 116 30.73 -11.22 -2.61
CA ARG A 116 31.68 -10.09 -2.52
C ARG A 116 31.72 -9.20 -3.75
N ASN A 117 31.27 -9.71 -4.91
CA ASN A 117 31.21 -8.93 -6.15
C ASN A 117 29.87 -8.20 -6.32
N MET A 118 28.85 -8.57 -5.54
CA MET A 118 27.49 -8.06 -5.68
C MET A 118 26.89 -7.47 -4.40
N PHE A 119 27.50 -7.65 -3.24
CA PHE A 119 26.92 -7.16 -1.97
C PHE A 119 26.80 -5.63 -1.87
N ASN A 120 27.51 -4.88 -2.76
CA ASN A 120 27.37 -3.42 -2.91
C ASN A 120 26.33 -3.04 -3.99
N ARG A 121 25.57 -4.01 -4.50
CA ARG A 121 24.41 -3.80 -5.36
C ARG A 121 23.17 -4.12 -4.56
N TYR A 122 22.12 -3.32 -4.69
CA TYR A 122 20.99 -3.35 -3.77
C TYR A 122 19.67 -3.64 -4.47
N ILE A 123 18.86 -4.47 -3.84
CA ILE A 123 17.43 -4.57 -4.10
C ILE A 123 16.74 -3.81 -2.97
N VAL A 124 15.93 -2.82 -3.30
CA VAL A 124 15.13 -2.09 -2.32
C VAL A 124 13.74 -2.71 -2.24
N VAL A 125 13.30 -3.02 -1.03
CA VAL A 125 11.91 -3.42 -0.74
C VAL A 125 11.29 -2.30 0.07
N GLY A 126 10.22 -1.72 -0.42
CA GLY A 126 9.59 -0.57 0.21
C GLY A 126 8.12 -0.79 0.52
N ALA A 127 7.63 -0.11 1.55
CA ALA A 127 6.22 -0.01 1.87
C ALA A 127 5.93 1.36 2.50
N ARG A 128 4.75 1.89 2.24
CA ARG A 128 4.31 3.17 2.80
C ARG A 128 4.04 3.05 4.31
N LEU A 129 4.65 3.94 5.10
CA LEU A 129 4.53 4.00 6.57
C LEU A 129 3.27 4.75 7.01
N ASP A 130 3.06 5.94 6.46
CA ASP A 130 1.97 6.83 6.81
C ASP A 130 0.65 6.44 6.14
N ASN A 131 -0.44 7.02 6.68
CA ASN A 131 -1.76 6.99 6.07
C ASN A 131 -2.45 8.35 6.32
N LEU A 132 -3.76 8.43 6.14
CA LEU A 132 -4.51 9.69 6.17
C LEU A 132 -4.61 10.34 7.57
N GLY A 133 -4.38 9.59 8.63
CA GLY A 133 -4.43 10.09 9.99
C GLY A 133 -5.85 10.35 10.49
N LYS A 134 -5.99 11.42 11.30
CA LYS A 134 -7.27 11.96 11.76
C LYS A 134 -7.75 13.05 10.82
N VAL A 135 -9.04 13.05 10.54
CA VAL A 135 -9.68 14.06 9.68
C VAL A 135 -10.81 14.70 10.44
N PRO A 136 -10.84 16.04 10.52
CA PRO A 136 -11.98 16.74 11.11
C PRO A 136 -13.26 16.48 10.31
N VAL A 137 -14.32 16.09 11.00
CA VAL A 137 -15.66 15.87 10.45
C VAL A 137 -16.70 16.60 11.30
N THR A 138 -17.89 16.82 10.73
CA THR A 138 -19.03 17.33 11.48
C THR A 138 -20.20 16.39 11.27
N VAL A 139 -20.68 15.77 12.35
CA VAL A 139 -21.85 14.88 12.34
C VAL A 139 -22.93 15.52 13.21
N ASP A 140 -24.14 15.66 12.68
CA ASP A 140 -25.28 16.31 13.36
C ASP A 140 -24.97 17.74 13.87
N GLY A 141 -24.06 18.44 13.19
CA GLY A 141 -23.61 19.78 13.59
C GLY A 141 -22.59 19.79 14.74
N VAL A 142 -22.16 18.64 15.23
CA VAL A 142 -21.12 18.49 16.26
C VAL A 142 -19.77 18.25 15.57
N PRO A 143 -18.77 19.13 15.82
CA PRO A 143 -17.40 18.88 15.36
C PRO A 143 -16.82 17.63 16.04
N GLY A 144 -16.12 16.80 15.25
CA GLY A 144 -15.42 15.61 15.71
C GLY A 144 -14.25 15.28 14.81
N GLU A 145 -13.60 14.17 15.08
CA GLU A 145 -12.50 13.64 14.25
C GLU A 145 -12.82 12.20 13.86
N GLN A 146 -12.47 11.83 12.63
CA GLN A 146 -12.50 10.46 12.17
C GLN A 146 -11.08 9.96 11.94
N ILE A 147 -10.81 8.74 12.44
CA ILE A 147 -9.54 8.05 12.24
C ILE A 147 -9.66 7.17 11.00
N TYR A 148 -8.65 7.22 10.14
CA TYR A 148 -8.49 6.36 8.97
C TYR A 148 -7.48 5.27 9.29
N PRO A 149 -7.89 4.05 9.66
CA PRO A 149 -7.00 3.02 10.18
C PRO A 149 -5.94 2.58 9.17
N GLY A 150 -6.31 2.49 7.89
CA GLY A 150 -5.40 2.10 6.82
C GLY A 150 -4.85 0.68 7.02
N ALA A 151 -5.72 -0.29 7.28
CA ALA A 151 -5.30 -1.68 7.49
C ALA A 151 -4.75 -2.29 6.20
N ASN A 152 -5.46 -2.12 5.08
CA ASN A 152 -4.94 -2.51 3.79
C ASN A 152 -4.12 -1.37 3.14
N GLY A 153 -4.40 -0.13 3.45
CA GLY A 153 -3.67 1.01 2.88
C GLY A 153 -2.85 1.84 3.89
N ASN A 154 -1.68 1.39 4.41
CA ASN A 154 -0.84 0.30 3.95
C ASN A 154 -0.22 -0.52 5.12
N ALA A 155 -0.98 -0.80 6.21
CA ALA A 155 -0.44 -1.68 7.24
C ALA A 155 -0.19 -3.10 6.70
N SER A 156 -0.94 -3.54 5.69
CA SER A 156 -0.73 -4.82 4.99
C SER A 156 0.64 -4.89 4.32
N GLY A 157 1.02 -3.88 3.53
CA GLY A 157 2.32 -3.83 2.88
C GLY A 157 3.48 -3.73 3.88
N LEU A 158 3.32 -2.95 4.97
CA LEU A 158 4.31 -2.91 6.05
C LEU A 158 4.49 -4.27 6.73
N ALA A 159 3.40 -4.97 7.03
CA ALA A 159 3.45 -6.30 7.62
C ALA A 159 4.15 -7.31 6.70
N MET A 160 3.82 -7.28 5.41
CA MET A 160 4.48 -8.10 4.38
C MET A 160 5.97 -7.78 4.27
N MET A 161 6.35 -6.50 4.30
CA MET A 161 7.75 -6.07 4.27
C MET A 161 8.52 -6.58 5.50
N MET A 162 7.95 -6.46 6.70
CA MET A 162 8.60 -6.94 7.93
C MET A 162 8.77 -8.46 7.93
N GLU A 163 7.75 -9.22 7.52
CA GLU A 163 7.85 -10.68 7.40
C GLU A 163 8.86 -11.10 6.32
N LEU A 164 8.88 -10.39 5.18
CA LEU A 164 9.90 -10.61 4.16
C LEU A 164 11.31 -10.33 4.70
N ALA A 165 11.48 -9.27 5.48
CA ALA A 165 12.74 -8.91 6.12
C ALA A 165 13.20 -10.01 7.10
N ARG A 166 12.28 -10.58 7.89
CA ARG A 166 12.54 -11.73 8.77
C ARG A 166 13.08 -12.93 7.99
N ILE A 167 12.39 -13.29 6.89
CA ILE A 167 12.76 -14.45 6.08
C ILE A 167 14.10 -14.22 5.39
N VAL A 168 14.33 -13.02 4.83
CA VAL A 168 15.58 -12.65 4.14
C VAL A 168 16.75 -12.62 5.12
N SER A 169 16.58 -12.04 6.31
CA SER A 169 17.62 -12.01 7.37
C SER A 169 18.01 -13.42 7.79
N ALA A 170 17.04 -14.28 8.07
CA ALA A 170 17.28 -15.68 8.44
C ALA A 170 17.97 -16.50 7.33
N ASN A 171 17.86 -16.07 6.08
CA ASN A 171 18.37 -16.78 4.89
C ASN A 171 19.35 -15.92 4.08
N SER A 172 20.06 -14.98 4.68
CA SER A 172 20.92 -14.01 3.98
C SER A 172 21.95 -14.65 3.05
N MET A 173 22.42 -15.86 3.37
CA MET A 173 23.33 -16.65 2.52
C MET A 173 22.70 -17.17 1.21
N LEU A 174 21.42 -16.93 0.99
CA LEU A 174 20.75 -17.23 -0.28
C LEU A 174 20.62 -16.01 -1.20
N PHE A 175 21.16 -14.84 -0.80
CA PHE A 175 21.04 -13.58 -1.53
C PHE A 175 22.46 -13.07 -1.90
N ARG A 176 22.74 -12.95 -3.19
CA ARG A 176 24.03 -12.42 -3.66
C ARG A 176 24.11 -10.91 -3.47
N ARG A 177 23.06 -10.17 -3.84
CA ARG A 177 22.89 -8.73 -3.59
C ARG A 177 22.38 -8.51 -2.19
N SER A 178 22.73 -7.37 -1.64
CA SER A 178 22.15 -6.91 -0.38
C SER A 178 20.71 -6.42 -0.59
N VAL A 179 19.89 -6.56 0.44
CA VAL A 179 18.51 -6.11 0.43
C VAL A 179 18.33 -4.97 1.43
N ILE A 180 17.74 -3.87 0.97
CA ILE A 180 17.39 -2.72 1.80
C ILE A 180 15.88 -2.70 1.97
N PHE A 181 15.39 -2.65 3.20
CA PHE A 181 13.98 -2.54 3.55
C PHE A 181 13.69 -1.12 3.99
N VAL A 182 12.68 -0.47 3.38
CA VAL A 182 12.37 0.92 3.70
C VAL A 182 10.88 1.09 3.96
N ALA A 183 10.53 1.49 5.19
CA ALA A 183 9.21 2.03 5.46
C ALA A 183 9.24 3.54 5.15
N PHE A 184 8.55 3.95 4.08
CA PHE A 184 8.56 5.34 3.60
C PHE A 184 7.52 6.19 4.31
N GLY A 185 7.97 7.23 5.02
CA GLY A 185 7.09 8.22 5.62
C GLY A 185 6.60 9.26 4.62
N ALA A 186 5.50 9.90 4.96
CA ALA A 186 4.86 10.94 4.15
C ALA A 186 4.65 10.55 2.67
N SER A 187 4.39 9.27 2.41
CA SER A 187 4.05 8.78 1.06
C SER A 187 2.71 9.36 0.59
N THR A 188 1.75 9.58 1.52
CA THR A 188 0.49 10.29 1.23
C THR A 188 0.69 11.77 0.85
N ARG A 189 1.90 12.30 1.04
CA ARG A 189 2.31 13.66 0.66
C ARG A 189 3.23 13.63 -0.56
N THR A 190 2.73 13.09 -1.68
CA THR A 190 3.45 13.02 -2.95
C THR A 190 4.73 12.16 -2.93
N ALA A 191 4.70 11.04 -2.19
CA ALA A 191 5.82 10.10 -2.07
C ALA A 191 7.12 10.80 -1.57
N SER A 192 6.97 11.70 -0.56
CA SER A 192 8.09 12.50 -0.08
C SER A 192 9.19 11.66 0.55
N GLY A 193 8.85 10.58 1.25
CA GLY A 193 9.82 9.68 1.89
C GLY A 193 10.71 8.97 0.89
N SER A 194 10.14 8.37 -0.13
CA SER A 194 10.91 7.70 -1.19
C SER A 194 11.74 8.69 -2.02
N TRP A 195 11.20 9.89 -2.28
CA TRP A 195 11.98 10.95 -2.90
C TRP A 195 13.18 11.37 -2.03
N TYR A 196 12.97 11.56 -0.72
CA TYR A 196 14.02 11.93 0.23
C TYR A 196 15.09 10.84 0.33
N PHE A 197 14.69 9.58 0.44
CA PHE A 197 15.59 8.44 0.44
C PHE A 197 16.53 8.47 -0.76
N LEU A 198 15.99 8.58 -1.98
CA LEU A 198 16.77 8.55 -3.23
C LEU A 198 17.64 9.78 -3.47
N ASN A 199 17.27 10.97 -2.96
CA ASN A 199 17.93 12.21 -3.32
C ASN A 199 18.78 12.79 -2.19
N ARG A 200 18.60 12.33 -0.94
CA ARG A 200 19.26 12.92 0.24
C ARG A 200 19.89 11.90 1.16
N SER A 201 19.19 10.82 1.46
CA SER A 201 19.61 9.83 2.45
C SER A 201 20.53 8.77 1.84
N PHE A 202 20.16 8.20 0.71
CA PHE A 202 20.93 7.16 0.03
C PHE A 202 21.88 7.80 -0.99
N GLY A 203 23.20 7.76 -0.68
CA GLY A 203 24.20 8.55 -1.41
C GLY A 203 24.47 8.11 -2.86
N ASP A 204 24.16 6.84 -3.23
CA ASP A 204 24.46 6.29 -4.55
C ASP A 204 23.25 5.49 -5.09
N SER A 205 22.27 6.20 -5.64
CA SER A 205 21.11 5.56 -6.28
C SER A 205 21.47 4.70 -7.49
N GLY A 206 22.65 4.90 -8.10
CA GLY A 206 23.16 4.07 -9.20
C GLY A 206 23.56 2.66 -8.79
N SER A 207 23.70 2.39 -7.50
CA SER A 207 23.95 1.04 -6.97
C SER A 207 22.66 0.25 -6.68
N ILE A 208 21.46 0.86 -6.83
CA ILE A 208 20.18 0.17 -6.72
C ILE A 208 19.85 -0.49 -8.04
N ASP A 209 19.74 -1.82 -8.05
CA ASP A 209 19.45 -2.62 -9.24
C ASP A 209 17.96 -2.75 -9.53
N ALA A 210 17.12 -2.76 -8.47
CA ALA A 210 15.67 -2.78 -8.60
C ALA A 210 14.97 -2.34 -7.30
N MET A 211 13.69 -1.97 -7.45
CA MET A 211 12.79 -1.66 -6.34
C MET A 211 11.54 -2.54 -6.39
N ILE A 212 11.16 -3.07 -5.24
CA ILE A 212 9.94 -3.84 -4.98
C ILE A 212 9.07 -3.01 -4.04
N ASP A 213 7.95 -2.51 -4.52
CA ASP A 213 6.97 -1.74 -3.76
C ASP A 213 5.83 -2.64 -3.29
N LEU A 214 5.49 -2.58 -2.02
CA LEU A 214 4.46 -3.39 -1.38
C LEU A 214 3.34 -2.47 -0.89
N ASP A 215 2.23 -2.40 -1.63
CA ASP A 215 1.13 -1.52 -1.27
C ASP A 215 -0.23 -2.19 -1.50
N ALA A 216 -1.08 -2.19 -0.45
CA ALA A 216 -2.42 -2.76 -0.46
C ALA A 216 -2.44 -4.26 -0.82
N LEU A 217 -1.87 -5.09 0.05
CA LEU A 217 -1.73 -6.55 -0.14
C LEU A 217 -2.68 -7.38 0.75
N GLY A 218 -3.72 -6.76 1.31
CA GLY A 218 -4.59 -7.42 2.29
C GLY A 218 -5.91 -7.99 1.74
N THR A 219 -6.20 -7.86 0.43
CA THR A 219 -7.48 -8.30 -0.19
C THR A 219 -7.25 -9.26 -1.36
N GLY A 220 -6.39 -10.27 -1.16
CA GLY A 220 -5.87 -11.15 -2.21
C GLY A 220 -6.90 -12.04 -2.91
N ASN A 221 -8.07 -12.30 -2.30
CA ASN A 221 -9.15 -12.98 -3.02
C ASN A 221 -9.73 -12.16 -4.19
N SER A 222 -9.51 -10.83 -4.20
CA SER A 222 -9.92 -9.95 -5.29
C SER A 222 -8.92 -9.94 -6.45
N GLY A 223 -7.69 -10.44 -6.25
CA GLY A 223 -6.62 -10.52 -7.23
C GLY A 223 -5.25 -10.22 -6.61
N PHE A 224 -4.20 -10.67 -7.30
CA PHE A 224 -2.82 -10.34 -6.99
C PHE A 224 -2.15 -9.85 -8.26
N TYR A 225 -1.59 -8.65 -8.24
CA TYR A 225 -1.13 -7.93 -9.43
C TYR A 225 0.32 -7.48 -9.29
N ALA A 226 1.02 -7.43 -10.44
CA ALA A 226 2.34 -6.83 -10.57
C ALA A 226 2.30 -5.73 -11.64
N PHE A 227 2.66 -4.51 -11.26
CA PHE A 227 2.80 -3.38 -12.16
C PHE A 227 4.27 -2.98 -12.27
N THR A 228 4.82 -3.01 -13.49
CA THR A 228 6.24 -2.76 -13.77
C THR A 228 6.47 -1.55 -14.66
N SER A 229 5.44 -0.75 -14.90
CA SER A 229 5.45 0.31 -15.93
C SER A 229 5.88 -0.23 -17.31
N SER A 230 5.44 -1.44 -17.64
CA SER A 230 5.78 -2.17 -18.89
C SER A 230 7.28 -2.39 -19.11
N ASN A 231 8.08 -2.45 -18.05
CA ASN A 231 9.51 -2.76 -18.15
C ASN A 231 9.71 -4.23 -18.59
N PRO A 232 10.30 -4.51 -19.78
CA PRO A 232 10.38 -5.85 -20.32
C PRO A 232 11.30 -6.76 -19.50
N ASP A 233 12.38 -6.24 -18.90
CA ASP A 233 13.28 -7.04 -18.07
C ASP A 233 12.58 -7.48 -16.77
N MET A 234 11.82 -6.58 -16.14
CA MET A 234 11.03 -6.92 -14.95
C MET A 234 9.89 -7.90 -15.29
N ASN A 235 9.20 -7.71 -16.41
CA ASN A 235 8.16 -8.62 -16.89
C ASN A 235 8.73 -10.03 -17.15
N MET A 236 9.94 -10.11 -17.74
CA MET A 236 10.62 -11.38 -17.95
C MET A 236 10.96 -12.08 -16.63
N ILE A 237 11.46 -11.35 -15.63
CA ILE A 237 11.76 -11.90 -14.30
C ILE A 237 10.47 -12.43 -13.65
N ILE A 238 9.37 -11.66 -13.67
CA ILE A 238 8.08 -12.10 -13.15
C ILE A 238 7.62 -13.38 -13.85
N SER A 239 7.70 -13.43 -15.18
CA SER A 239 7.32 -14.60 -15.95
C SER A 239 8.19 -15.82 -15.61
N GLN A 240 9.49 -15.62 -15.41
CA GLN A 240 10.41 -16.69 -15.02
C GLN A 240 10.08 -17.25 -13.63
N VAL A 241 9.88 -16.39 -12.64
CA VAL A 241 9.50 -16.81 -11.27
C VAL A 241 8.13 -17.49 -11.28
N SER A 242 7.17 -16.97 -12.06
CA SER A 242 5.83 -17.55 -12.21
C SER A 242 5.81 -18.89 -12.93
N SER A 243 6.88 -19.24 -13.68
CA SER A 243 7.00 -20.55 -14.31
C SER A 243 7.45 -21.67 -13.36
N GLU A 244 7.96 -21.30 -12.19
CA GLU A 244 8.27 -22.23 -11.11
C GLU A 244 7.00 -22.60 -10.33
N LEU A 245 7.09 -23.64 -9.49
CA LEU A 245 5.96 -24.01 -8.61
C LEU A 245 5.75 -22.90 -7.56
N GLN A 246 4.69 -22.13 -7.72
CA GLN A 246 4.31 -21.04 -6.82
C GLN A 246 2.90 -21.28 -6.24
N PRO A 247 2.63 -20.86 -4.99
CA PRO A 247 1.29 -21.00 -4.39
C PRO A 247 0.27 -20.03 -5.03
N VAL A 248 0.75 -18.90 -5.55
CA VAL A 248 -0.01 -17.89 -6.31
C VAL A 248 0.94 -17.18 -7.25
N VAL A 249 0.44 -16.67 -8.36
CA VAL A 249 1.22 -15.87 -9.32
C VAL A 249 0.49 -14.55 -9.58
N PRO A 250 1.21 -13.41 -9.67
CA PRO A 250 0.57 -12.13 -9.97
C PRO A 250 0.17 -12.05 -11.44
N GLU A 251 -0.94 -11.37 -11.69
CA GLU A 251 -1.27 -10.90 -13.03
C GLU A 251 -0.44 -9.65 -13.37
N LEU A 252 0.21 -9.66 -14.53
CA LEU A 252 0.89 -8.49 -15.04
C LEU A 252 -0.12 -7.49 -15.56
N ILE A 253 -0.16 -6.31 -14.97
CA ILE A 253 -1.05 -5.22 -15.38
C ILE A 253 -0.23 -4.08 -16.01
N THR A 254 -0.82 -3.44 -17.03
CA THR A 254 -0.22 -2.31 -17.76
C THR A 254 -0.68 -0.96 -17.24
N GLU A 255 -1.86 -0.91 -16.59
CA GLU A 255 -2.38 0.30 -15.96
C GLU A 255 -2.01 0.34 -14.49
N GLU A 256 -1.48 1.48 -14.06
CA GLU A 256 -1.14 1.69 -12.66
C GLU A 256 -2.41 1.81 -11.81
N PRO A 257 -2.60 0.94 -10.80
CA PRO A 257 -3.84 0.96 -10.03
C PRO A 257 -3.99 2.21 -9.16
N PHE A 258 -2.89 2.70 -8.60
CA PHE A 258 -2.79 3.94 -7.83
C PHE A 258 -1.31 4.37 -7.70
N PRO A 259 -1.04 5.67 -7.46
CA PRO A 259 0.33 6.16 -7.21
C PRO A 259 0.89 5.57 -5.91
N SER A 260 2.13 5.05 -5.96
CA SER A 260 2.87 4.60 -4.78
C SER A 260 4.36 4.96 -4.89
N ASP A 261 5.18 4.51 -3.95
CA ASP A 261 6.58 4.91 -3.81
C ASP A 261 7.49 4.46 -4.96
N HIS A 262 7.12 3.41 -5.70
CA HIS A 262 7.83 2.96 -6.91
C HIS A 262 8.02 4.08 -7.95
N ARG A 263 7.13 5.08 -7.98
CA ARG A 263 7.24 6.23 -8.91
C ARG A 263 8.52 7.05 -8.70
N SER A 264 8.97 7.19 -7.46
CA SER A 264 10.23 7.90 -7.16
C SER A 264 11.43 7.18 -7.78
N PHE A 265 11.45 5.84 -7.71
CA PHE A 265 12.49 5.01 -8.30
C PHE A 265 12.40 5.00 -9.83
N TYR A 266 11.20 4.84 -10.36
CA TYR A 266 10.96 4.93 -11.80
C TYR A 266 11.44 6.26 -12.39
N SER A 267 11.24 7.38 -11.69
CA SER A 267 11.71 8.70 -12.12
C SER A 267 13.24 8.83 -12.15
N LYS A 268 13.96 7.93 -11.49
CA LYS A 268 15.42 7.78 -11.47
C LYS A 268 15.92 6.69 -12.41
N GLU A 269 15.05 6.19 -13.29
CA GLU A 269 15.38 5.11 -14.22
C GLU A 269 15.82 3.81 -13.50
N ILE A 270 15.27 3.55 -12.30
CA ILE A 270 15.47 2.31 -11.55
C ILE A 270 14.30 1.37 -11.85
N PRO A 271 14.56 0.15 -12.36
CA PRO A 271 13.52 -0.85 -12.59
C PRO A 271 12.73 -1.12 -11.33
N SER A 272 11.40 -1.02 -11.40
CA SER A 272 10.53 -1.13 -10.24
C SER A 272 9.34 -2.03 -10.51
N VAL A 273 8.85 -2.71 -9.48
CA VAL A 273 7.59 -3.44 -9.49
C VAL A 273 6.76 -3.02 -8.29
N LEU A 274 5.48 -2.75 -8.50
CA LEU A 274 4.47 -2.64 -7.45
C LEU A 274 3.72 -3.97 -7.38
N PHE A 275 3.80 -4.66 -6.24
CA PHE A 275 2.91 -5.77 -5.90
C PHE A 275 1.73 -5.25 -5.09
N THR A 276 0.53 -5.62 -5.49
CA THR A 276 -0.72 -5.14 -4.88
C THR A 276 -1.89 -6.07 -5.15
N THR A 277 -2.92 -6.01 -4.33
CA THR A 277 -4.23 -6.62 -4.62
C THR A 277 -5.17 -5.66 -5.35
N GLY A 278 -4.66 -4.47 -5.74
CA GLY A 278 -5.41 -3.49 -6.51
C GLY A 278 -6.27 -2.56 -5.64
N ARG A 279 -7.18 -1.85 -6.30
CA ARG A 279 -8.15 -0.99 -5.61
C ARG A 279 -9.25 -1.82 -4.97
N TYR A 280 -9.68 -1.41 -3.80
CA TYR A 280 -10.76 -2.05 -3.04
C TYR A 280 -11.75 -0.98 -2.53
N PRO A 281 -13.00 -1.34 -2.23
CA PRO A 281 -14.06 -0.37 -1.87
C PRO A 281 -13.76 0.48 -0.65
N GLU A 282 -12.99 -0.05 0.30
CA GLU A 282 -12.64 0.62 1.57
C GLU A 282 -11.42 1.52 1.46
N TYR A 283 -10.74 1.56 0.29
CA TYR A 283 -9.53 2.37 0.07
C TYR A 283 -9.74 3.84 0.44
N ASN A 284 -8.85 4.37 1.29
CA ASN A 284 -8.93 5.74 1.82
C ASN A 284 -10.22 6.06 2.59
N THR A 285 -10.85 5.08 3.22
CA THR A 285 -12.04 5.27 4.06
C THR A 285 -11.79 4.82 5.50
N VAL A 286 -12.68 5.21 6.41
CA VAL A 286 -12.68 4.76 7.82
C VAL A 286 -13.00 3.28 7.98
N ARG A 287 -13.46 2.59 6.91
CA ARG A 287 -13.76 1.16 6.91
C ARG A 287 -12.55 0.31 6.54
N ASP A 288 -11.43 0.91 6.17
CA ASP A 288 -10.18 0.18 5.94
C ASP A 288 -9.60 -0.29 7.27
N THR A 289 -10.21 -1.33 7.82
CA THR A 289 -9.92 -1.92 9.13
C THR A 289 -9.40 -3.34 8.98
N GLY A 290 -8.80 -3.90 10.05
CA GLY A 290 -8.34 -5.29 10.06
C GLY A 290 -9.40 -6.34 9.68
N GLY A 291 -10.69 -5.97 9.74
CA GLY A 291 -11.80 -6.87 9.38
C GLY A 291 -11.90 -7.23 7.88
N ILE A 292 -11.27 -6.44 7.00
CA ILE A 292 -11.27 -6.71 5.55
C ILE A 292 -10.06 -7.54 5.10
N ILE A 293 -9.13 -7.84 5.99
CA ILE A 293 -7.85 -8.46 5.65
C ILE A 293 -7.99 -9.98 5.49
N GLU A 294 -7.44 -10.50 4.43
CA GLU A 294 -7.47 -11.90 4.03
C GLU A 294 -6.09 -12.55 4.20
N TYR A 295 -5.77 -12.98 5.41
CA TYR A 295 -4.42 -13.42 5.79
C TYR A 295 -3.90 -14.65 5.05
N GLY A 296 -4.78 -15.60 4.69
CA GLY A 296 -4.38 -16.78 3.91
C GLY A 296 -3.88 -16.45 2.50
N PRO A 297 -4.54 -15.57 1.74
CA PRO A 297 -3.98 -15.00 0.51
C PRO A 297 -2.64 -14.29 0.74
N MET A 298 -2.53 -13.41 1.75
CA MET A 298 -1.29 -12.69 2.06
C MET A 298 -0.09 -13.63 2.28
N GLU A 299 -0.28 -14.75 2.97
CA GLU A 299 0.79 -15.73 3.17
C GLU A 299 1.29 -16.29 1.83
N ARG A 300 0.39 -16.65 0.91
CA ARG A 300 0.75 -17.15 -0.43
C ARG A 300 1.44 -16.10 -1.29
N GLU A 301 0.98 -14.85 -1.19
CA GLU A 301 1.59 -13.70 -1.87
C GLU A 301 3.00 -13.43 -1.33
N LEU A 302 3.20 -13.56 0.00
CA LEU A 302 4.51 -13.42 0.62
C LEU A 302 5.51 -14.48 0.11
N GLU A 303 5.07 -15.73 -0.04
CA GLU A 303 5.91 -16.78 -0.61
C GLU A 303 6.35 -16.46 -2.05
N TYR A 304 5.43 -15.95 -2.87
CA TYR A 304 5.78 -15.48 -4.21
C TYR A 304 6.76 -14.30 -4.19
N ILE A 305 6.46 -13.27 -3.37
CA ILE A 305 7.31 -12.07 -3.25
C ILE A 305 8.71 -12.43 -2.73
N TYR A 306 8.81 -13.39 -1.81
CA TYR A 306 10.09 -13.94 -1.36
C TYR A 306 10.84 -14.63 -2.50
N SER A 307 10.17 -15.47 -3.26
CA SER A 307 10.76 -16.17 -4.42
C SER A 307 11.24 -15.16 -5.47
N PHE A 308 10.45 -14.12 -5.74
CA PHE A 308 10.82 -13.03 -6.64
C PHE A 308 12.03 -12.24 -6.12
N THR A 309 12.02 -11.85 -4.83
CA THR A 309 13.12 -11.11 -4.20
C THR A 309 14.42 -11.91 -4.24
N ARG A 310 14.35 -13.20 -3.94
CA ARG A 310 15.50 -14.11 -4.03
C ARG A 310 16.00 -14.23 -5.47
N TYR A 311 15.10 -14.41 -6.42
CA TYR A 311 15.49 -14.55 -7.83
C TYR A 311 16.20 -13.28 -8.34
N ILE A 312 15.62 -12.11 -8.18
CA ILE A 312 16.19 -10.84 -8.66
C ILE A 312 17.49 -10.49 -7.95
N SER A 313 17.68 -10.91 -6.69
CA SER A 313 18.93 -10.73 -5.95
C SER A 313 20.07 -11.62 -6.46
N ASN A 314 19.75 -12.68 -7.22
CA ASN A 314 20.73 -13.69 -7.64
C ASN A 314 21.05 -13.70 -9.14
N VAL A 315 20.31 -12.98 -9.96
CA VAL A 315 20.63 -12.89 -11.41
C VAL A 315 21.98 -12.24 -11.63
N ASP A 316 22.76 -12.75 -12.62
CA ASP A 316 24.06 -12.20 -12.93
C ASP A 316 23.98 -10.77 -13.46
N ASN A 317 23.02 -10.51 -14.34
CA ASN A 317 22.78 -9.20 -14.90
C ASN A 317 21.57 -8.58 -14.24
N ALA A 318 21.74 -7.40 -13.67
CA ALA A 318 20.62 -6.62 -13.13
C ALA A 318 19.61 -6.27 -14.23
N PRO A 319 18.31 -6.23 -13.93
CA PRO A 319 17.33 -5.71 -14.87
C PRO A 319 17.70 -4.29 -15.29
N GLN A 320 17.49 -3.99 -16.56
CA GLN A 320 17.78 -2.66 -17.09
C GLN A 320 16.48 -1.85 -17.13
N PHE A 321 16.57 -0.57 -16.82
CA PHE A 321 15.47 0.32 -17.05
C PHE A 321 15.26 0.46 -18.56
N ARG A 322 14.15 -0.10 -19.03
CA ARG A 322 13.75 -0.02 -20.44
C ARG A 322 12.28 0.33 -20.48
N GLN A 323 11.96 1.31 -21.29
CA GLN A 323 10.59 1.52 -21.72
C GLN A 323 10.43 0.82 -23.05
N ASP A 324 9.46 -0.07 -23.15
CA ASP A 324 9.11 -0.67 -24.44
C ASP A 324 8.64 0.47 -25.35
N LYS A 325 9.40 0.76 -26.42
CA LYS A 325 9.05 1.83 -27.35
C LYS A 325 7.73 1.59 -28.07
N ALA A 326 7.22 0.35 -28.02
CA ALA A 326 5.91 0.00 -28.55
C ALA A 326 4.77 0.46 -27.61
N ASP A 327 5.01 0.45 -26.28
CA ASP A 327 4.07 0.99 -25.28
C ASP A 327 4.43 2.42 -24.84
N ALA A 328 5.68 2.84 -25.03
CA ALA A 328 6.10 4.23 -24.99
C ALA A 328 5.67 4.98 -26.26
N ARG A 329 4.45 4.78 -26.70
CA ARG A 329 3.76 5.91 -27.30
C ARG A 329 3.80 6.94 -26.19
N SER A 330 4.45 8.06 -26.45
CA SER A 330 4.44 9.28 -25.63
C SER A 330 3.01 9.73 -25.22
N ASP A 331 2.05 8.94 -25.52
CA ASP A 331 0.63 9.07 -25.41
C ASP A 331 0.07 8.70 -24.02
N ASP A 332 0.71 7.86 -23.20
CA ASP A 332 0.12 7.37 -21.93
C ASP A 332 0.88 7.83 -20.66
N LYS A 333 1.88 8.69 -20.81
CA LYS A 333 2.54 9.30 -19.65
C LYS A 333 1.60 10.25 -18.94
N LEU A 334 1.34 9.98 -17.66
CA LEU A 334 0.59 10.87 -16.79
C LEU A 334 1.52 11.98 -16.28
N TYR A 335 1.16 13.22 -16.56
CA TYR A 335 1.90 14.41 -16.12
C TYR A 335 1.22 15.05 -14.92
N ALA A 336 2.00 15.57 -13.98
CA ALA A 336 1.47 16.44 -12.95
C ALA A 336 1.04 17.80 -13.55
N TYR A 337 0.07 18.44 -12.90
CA TYR A 337 -0.48 19.72 -13.37
C TYR A 337 0.56 20.81 -13.62
N ASP A 338 1.57 20.88 -12.75
CA ASP A 338 2.67 21.87 -12.82
C ASP A 338 3.70 21.56 -13.91
N GLN A 339 3.81 20.31 -14.36
CA GLN A 339 4.71 19.88 -15.44
C GLN A 339 4.23 20.27 -16.84
N CYS A 340 2.98 20.74 -16.99
CA CYS A 340 2.42 21.09 -18.28
C CYS A 340 2.79 22.51 -18.71
N ASP A 341 3.27 22.70 -19.95
CA ASP A 341 3.47 24.00 -20.58
C ASP A 341 2.15 24.73 -20.77
N ARG A 342 1.11 23.98 -21.13
CA ARG A 342 -0.27 24.43 -21.16
C ARG A 342 -1.11 23.51 -20.29
N LYS A 343 -1.70 24.09 -19.27
CA LYS A 343 -2.57 23.40 -18.32
C LYS A 343 -3.88 22.96 -18.95
N PRO A 344 -4.55 21.90 -18.44
CA PRO A 344 -5.91 21.57 -18.83
C PRO A 344 -6.87 22.76 -18.65
N VAL A 345 -7.83 22.91 -19.55
CA VAL A 345 -8.75 24.07 -19.57
C VAL A 345 -10.18 23.59 -19.49
N PHE A 346 -10.90 24.02 -18.44
CA PHE A 346 -12.32 23.78 -18.28
C PHE A 346 -13.13 25.01 -18.73
N MET A 347 -14.04 24.84 -19.70
CA MET A 347 -14.90 25.92 -20.22
C MET A 347 -14.13 27.23 -20.54
N GLY A 348 -12.92 27.10 -21.12
CA GLY A 348 -12.11 28.25 -21.52
C GLY A 348 -11.21 28.84 -20.44
N ASN A 349 -11.16 28.28 -19.25
CA ASN A 349 -10.35 28.75 -18.13
C ASN A 349 -9.48 27.63 -17.54
N GLN A 350 -8.26 27.98 -17.07
CA GLN A 350 -7.33 27.04 -16.40
C GLN A 350 -7.54 26.96 -14.89
N ASP A 351 -8.34 27.88 -14.30
CA ASP A 351 -8.58 27.88 -12.86
C ASP A 351 -9.54 26.74 -12.46
N ILE A 352 -9.03 25.78 -11.70
CA ILE A 352 -9.80 24.64 -11.20
C ILE A 352 -11.04 25.07 -10.38
N ARG A 353 -11.02 26.27 -9.79
CA ARG A 353 -12.17 26.81 -9.05
C ARG A 353 -13.38 27.02 -9.96
N LEU A 354 -13.15 27.28 -11.27
CA LEU A 354 -14.24 27.38 -12.21
C LEU A 354 -14.95 26.02 -12.41
N PHE A 355 -14.20 24.93 -12.43
CA PHE A 355 -14.76 23.58 -12.46
C PHE A 355 -15.64 23.32 -11.24
N LEU A 356 -15.15 23.68 -10.03
CA LEU A 356 -15.96 23.55 -8.81
C LEU A 356 -17.29 24.31 -8.92
N VAL A 357 -17.23 25.59 -9.30
CA VAL A 357 -18.40 26.47 -9.27
C VAL A 357 -19.38 26.19 -10.43
N LYS A 358 -18.86 25.95 -11.64
CA LYS A 358 -19.69 25.83 -12.85
C LYS A 358 -20.14 24.40 -13.14
N TRP A 359 -19.49 23.41 -12.53
CA TRP A 359 -19.85 22.02 -12.74
C TRP A 359 -20.14 21.31 -11.40
N VAL A 360 -19.13 21.15 -10.56
CA VAL A 360 -19.28 20.31 -9.37
C VAL A 360 -20.45 20.79 -8.51
N TYR A 361 -20.45 22.04 -8.02
CA TYR A 361 -21.52 22.55 -7.14
C TYR A 361 -22.84 22.80 -7.85
N GLN A 362 -22.87 22.83 -9.19
CA GLN A 362 -24.12 22.94 -9.93
C GLN A 362 -24.84 21.60 -10.07
N TYR A 363 -24.08 20.50 -10.19
CA TYR A 363 -24.63 19.15 -10.45
C TYR A 363 -24.48 18.21 -9.25
N LEU A 364 -23.86 18.65 -8.16
CA LEU A 364 -23.75 17.93 -6.91
C LEU A 364 -25.13 17.74 -6.29
N LYS A 365 -25.43 16.50 -5.91
CA LYS A 365 -26.66 16.11 -5.22
C LYS A 365 -26.30 15.66 -3.81
N TYR A 366 -26.64 16.46 -2.83
CA TYR A 366 -26.40 16.03 -1.46
C TYR A 366 -27.18 14.74 -1.18
N PRO A 367 -26.52 13.63 -0.73
CA PRO A 367 -27.20 12.38 -0.47
C PRO A 367 -28.25 12.54 0.64
N LYS A 368 -29.45 12.01 0.42
CA LYS A 368 -30.56 12.16 1.38
C LYS A 368 -30.20 11.66 2.77
N GLN A 369 -29.58 10.48 2.83
CA GLN A 369 -29.16 9.86 4.09
C GLN A 369 -28.10 10.70 4.80
N ALA A 370 -27.17 11.34 4.08
CA ALA A 370 -26.19 12.25 4.66
C ALA A 370 -26.86 13.53 5.22
N VAL A 371 -27.93 14.03 4.57
CA VAL A 371 -28.73 15.14 5.09
C VAL A 371 -29.47 14.76 6.36
N GLU A 372 -30.12 13.58 6.36
CA GLU A 372 -30.86 13.05 7.51
C GLU A 372 -29.94 12.83 8.73
N ASN A 373 -28.71 12.39 8.49
CA ASN A 373 -27.70 12.14 9.52
C ASN A 373 -26.84 13.38 9.82
N GLY A 374 -27.10 14.54 9.21
CA GLY A 374 -26.33 15.76 9.44
C GLY A 374 -24.86 15.70 9.02
N VAL A 375 -24.49 14.72 8.17
CA VAL A 375 -23.11 14.46 7.74
C VAL A 375 -22.61 15.57 6.84
N GLN A 376 -21.47 16.16 7.17
CA GLN A 376 -20.79 17.23 6.43
C GLN A 376 -19.28 16.96 6.40
N GLY A 377 -18.58 17.51 5.41
CA GLY A 377 -17.13 17.36 5.34
C GLY A 377 -16.55 17.81 4.01
N ARG A 378 -15.24 17.65 3.88
CA ARG A 378 -14.50 17.94 2.65
C ARG A 378 -13.98 16.65 2.04
N VAL A 379 -14.43 16.34 0.84
CA VAL A 379 -13.93 15.21 0.03
C VAL A 379 -12.92 15.74 -0.98
N THR A 380 -11.73 15.14 -1.03
CA THR A 380 -10.77 15.45 -2.10
C THR A 380 -10.77 14.32 -3.12
N VAL A 381 -11.05 14.66 -4.37
CA VAL A 381 -11.14 13.71 -5.48
C VAL A 381 -9.97 13.93 -6.43
N GLY A 382 -9.24 12.84 -6.74
CA GLY A 382 -8.26 12.78 -7.81
C GLY A 382 -8.90 12.33 -9.10
N PHE A 383 -8.42 12.82 -10.23
CA PHE A 383 -8.87 12.40 -11.56
C PHE A 383 -7.83 12.75 -12.63
N THR A 384 -7.92 12.10 -13.77
CA THR A 384 -7.08 12.38 -14.93
C THR A 384 -7.86 13.12 -16.00
N VAL A 385 -7.34 14.25 -16.49
CA VAL A 385 -7.78 14.84 -17.75
C VAL A 385 -6.95 14.22 -18.87
N SER A 386 -7.58 13.38 -19.68
CA SER A 386 -6.89 12.66 -20.74
C SER A 386 -6.41 13.57 -21.88
N LYS A 387 -5.49 13.08 -22.69
CA LYS A 387 -5.02 13.73 -23.94
C LYS A 387 -6.14 14.04 -24.95
N THR A 388 -7.29 13.39 -24.79
CA THR A 388 -8.51 13.67 -25.59
C THR A 388 -9.45 14.66 -24.90
N GLY A 389 -9.12 15.07 -23.65
CA GLY A 389 -9.94 15.99 -22.85
C GLY A 389 -10.99 15.33 -21.98
N LYS A 390 -11.12 14.01 -21.98
CA LYS A 390 -12.08 13.29 -21.12
C LYS A 390 -11.53 13.14 -19.72
N VAL A 391 -12.43 13.20 -18.73
CA VAL A 391 -12.12 12.85 -17.35
C VAL A 391 -12.15 11.32 -17.22
N LYS A 392 -11.11 10.74 -16.62
CA LYS A 392 -10.98 9.31 -16.32
C LYS A 392 -10.26 9.11 -14.97
N ASP A 393 -10.17 7.88 -14.50
CA ASP A 393 -9.46 7.48 -13.28
C ASP A 393 -9.86 8.33 -12.06
N VAL A 394 -11.16 8.47 -11.83
CA VAL A 394 -11.70 9.28 -10.72
C VAL A 394 -11.69 8.47 -9.45
N TYR A 395 -11.01 8.97 -8.40
CA TYR A 395 -10.88 8.29 -7.12
C TYR A 395 -10.86 9.28 -5.95
N VAL A 396 -11.16 8.79 -4.75
CA VAL A 396 -11.07 9.59 -3.53
C VAL A 396 -9.63 9.62 -3.03
N ILE A 397 -9.03 10.83 -2.95
CA ILE A 397 -7.73 11.05 -2.32
C ILE A 397 -7.91 11.16 -0.80
N ARG A 398 -8.96 11.89 -0.38
CA ARG A 398 -9.29 12.10 1.03
C ARG A 398 -10.80 12.05 1.19
N SER A 399 -11.25 11.08 1.95
CA SER A 399 -12.66 10.89 2.31
C SER A 399 -13.11 11.87 3.39
N ALA A 400 -14.41 12.11 3.47
CA ALA A 400 -15.07 12.69 4.63
C ALA A 400 -16.14 11.74 5.19
N ASP A 401 -16.91 11.13 4.31
CA ASP A 401 -17.92 10.13 4.59
C ASP A 401 -18.29 9.42 3.29
N LEU A 402 -18.59 8.14 3.34
CA LEU A 402 -18.83 7.33 2.14
C LEU A 402 -19.97 7.83 1.26
N LEU A 403 -21.05 8.31 1.91
CA LEU A 403 -22.18 8.87 1.16
C LEU A 403 -21.78 10.13 0.39
N LEU A 404 -20.87 10.93 0.96
CA LEU A 404 -20.33 12.13 0.34
C LEU A 404 -19.30 11.78 -0.74
N ASP A 405 -18.50 10.74 -0.51
CA ASP A 405 -17.47 10.26 -1.43
C ASP A 405 -18.06 9.76 -2.73
N ASP A 406 -19.10 8.90 -2.66
CA ASP A 406 -19.79 8.38 -3.83
C ASP A 406 -20.35 9.51 -4.72
N GLU A 407 -20.95 10.51 -4.10
CA GLU A 407 -21.47 11.67 -4.83
C GLU A 407 -20.35 12.55 -5.40
N ALA A 408 -19.24 12.73 -4.66
CA ALA A 408 -18.09 13.49 -5.12
C ALA A 408 -17.45 12.83 -6.36
N VAL A 409 -17.25 11.51 -6.31
CA VAL A 409 -16.75 10.73 -7.45
C VAL A 409 -17.72 10.79 -8.62
N ARG A 410 -19.01 10.59 -8.38
CA ARG A 410 -20.05 10.65 -9.42
C ARG A 410 -20.04 11.98 -10.17
N VAL A 411 -20.02 13.10 -9.46
CA VAL A 411 -20.12 14.44 -10.08
C VAL A 411 -18.84 14.78 -10.85
N VAL A 412 -17.67 14.37 -10.39
CA VAL A 412 -16.38 14.58 -11.09
C VAL A 412 -16.31 13.69 -12.34
N ALA A 413 -16.66 12.41 -12.23
CA ALA A 413 -16.66 11.46 -13.34
C ALA A 413 -17.63 11.87 -14.47
N ALA A 414 -18.73 12.53 -14.12
CA ALA A 414 -19.71 13.04 -15.10
C ALA A 414 -19.29 14.36 -15.77
N SER A 415 -18.06 14.84 -15.55
CA SER A 415 -17.56 16.08 -16.14
C SER A 415 -17.65 16.09 -17.66
N PRO A 416 -18.05 17.22 -18.30
CA PRO A 416 -17.90 17.38 -19.72
C PRO A 416 -16.40 17.44 -20.11
N ASP A 417 -16.17 17.33 -21.43
CA ASP A 417 -14.80 17.32 -21.97
C ASP A 417 -14.05 18.65 -21.68
N TRP A 418 -12.78 18.50 -21.37
CA TRP A 418 -11.80 19.59 -21.17
C TRP A 418 -10.98 19.79 -22.43
N LYS A 419 -10.32 20.96 -22.52
CA LYS A 419 -9.16 21.05 -23.41
C LYS A 419 -7.98 20.40 -22.71
N PRO A 420 -7.30 19.43 -23.34
CA PRO A 420 -6.21 18.69 -22.70
C PRO A 420 -5.02 19.56 -22.37
N GLY A 421 -4.23 19.15 -21.38
CA GLY A 421 -2.93 19.73 -21.11
C GLY A 421 -1.94 19.41 -22.21
N ARG A 422 -0.85 20.20 -22.30
CA ARG A 422 0.22 19.99 -23.29
C ARG A 422 1.59 20.08 -22.65
N VAL A 423 2.49 19.22 -23.16
CA VAL A 423 3.92 19.26 -22.90
C VAL A 423 4.63 19.23 -24.24
N ASN A 424 5.53 20.17 -24.49
CA ASN A 424 6.23 20.33 -25.77
C ASN A 424 5.29 20.38 -26.99
N GLY A 425 4.12 20.98 -26.80
CA GLY A 425 3.11 21.11 -27.87
C GLY A 425 2.23 19.90 -28.12
N VAL A 426 2.50 18.76 -27.46
CA VAL A 426 1.73 17.50 -27.57
C VAL A 426 0.68 17.44 -26.47
N ASN A 427 -0.52 16.98 -26.78
CA ASN A 427 -1.57 16.72 -25.79
C ASN A 427 -1.16 15.53 -24.92
N VAL A 428 -1.33 15.66 -23.60
CA VAL A 428 -0.93 14.65 -22.61
C VAL A 428 -2.03 14.41 -21.60
N ASP A 429 -1.97 13.24 -20.94
CA ASP A 429 -2.79 12.93 -19.78
C ASP A 429 -2.25 13.70 -18.55
N VAL A 430 -3.14 14.35 -17.80
CA VAL A 430 -2.77 15.21 -16.67
C VAL A 430 -3.50 14.82 -15.42
N ALA A 431 -2.74 14.52 -14.35
CA ALA A 431 -3.29 14.28 -13.01
C ALA A 431 -3.79 15.59 -12.40
N MET A 432 -5.02 15.56 -11.92
CA MET A 432 -5.73 16.67 -11.31
C MET A 432 -6.30 16.26 -9.97
N SER A 433 -6.55 17.23 -9.10
CA SER A 433 -7.34 17.00 -7.88
C SER A 433 -8.23 18.19 -7.56
N VAL A 434 -9.33 17.93 -6.86
CA VAL A 434 -10.27 18.95 -6.44
C VAL A 434 -10.84 18.63 -5.05
N ALA A 435 -10.92 19.66 -4.19
CA ALA A 435 -11.54 19.54 -2.88
C ALA A 435 -12.98 20.05 -2.93
N ILE A 436 -13.92 19.20 -2.56
CA ILE A 436 -15.37 19.45 -2.60
C ILE A 436 -15.90 19.57 -1.17
N ASP A 437 -16.44 20.74 -0.82
CA ASP A 437 -17.02 21.00 0.49
C ASP A 437 -18.50 20.65 0.50
N PHE A 438 -18.90 19.69 1.32
CA PHE A 438 -20.28 19.38 1.62
C PHE A 438 -20.70 20.09 2.90
N LYS A 439 -21.62 21.06 2.81
CA LYS A 439 -22.11 21.86 3.94
C LYS A 439 -23.62 21.93 3.93
N LEU A 440 -24.23 21.73 5.10
CA LEU A 440 -25.65 21.90 5.32
C LEU A 440 -25.94 23.32 5.86
N GLU A 441 -26.95 24.00 5.33
CA GLU A 441 -27.39 25.28 5.90
C GLU A 441 -28.16 25.06 7.20
N LYS A 442 -28.01 25.98 8.15
CA LYS A 442 -28.61 25.95 9.52
C LYS A 442 -30.15 25.89 9.56
N LYS A 443 -30.85 25.81 8.42
CA LYS A 443 -32.35 25.77 8.34
C LYS A 443 -32.85 24.67 7.36
N GLY A 444 -32.16 23.56 7.24
CA GLY A 444 -32.71 22.43 6.45
C GLY A 444 -32.94 22.73 4.97
N LYS A 445 -32.37 23.81 4.43
CA LYS A 445 -32.33 24.09 2.99
C LYS A 445 -30.92 23.97 2.48
N PHE A 446 -30.77 23.27 1.37
CA PHE A 446 -29.50 23.05 0.70
C PHE A 446 -28.81 24.39 0.36
N GLY A 447 -27.71 24.69 1.01
CA GLY A 447 -26.86 25.84 0.69
C GLY A 447 -25.61 25.42 -0.02
N ILE A 448 -25.64 25.48 -1.34
CA ILE A 448 -24.45 25.53 -2.14
C ILE A 448 -24.02 27.01 -2.18
N LYS A 449 -22.97 27.38 -1.44
CA LYS A 449 -22.37 28.70 -1.65
C LYS A 449 -21.80 28.76 -3.05
N LYS A 450 -22.41 29.61 -3.88
CA LYS A 450 -21.89 29.99 -5.20
C LYS A 450 -20.54 30.69 -5.12
#